data_ca49fccdfbe91e539b68c596709f1348
#
_entry.id   ca49fccdfbe91e539b68c596709f1348
#
_cell.length_a   1.000
_cell.length_b   1.000
_cell.length_c   1.000
_cell.angle_alpha   90.00
_cell.angle_beta   90.00
_cell.angle_gamma   90.00
#
_symmetry.space_group_name_H-M   'P 1'
#
loop_
_entity.id
_entity.type
_entity.pdbx_description
1 polymer ?
#
loop_
_entity_poly.entity_id
_entity_poly.type
_entity_poly.pdbx_seq_one_letter_code
_entity_poly.pdbx_strand_id
1 'polypeptide(L)'
;YPLNLKIRITMNTDITFIIADNQDITRMGMHGYISAIFSGCRMIDVTDKKELMLALVECNDSVVILDYTLFDINGIEEFLIIEKRFPRVRWILFSNELSEDFIRRMSIERNIGMILKENSGEEIHSALMCTAHGERFLCHQITNLLIIGSDKPEIHSVLTVTEIDILKLIAHGKSVKEIALERTSSIHTIITHKKNIFRKLGVN
;
A
#
# COMPACT_ATOMS: atom_id res chain seq x y z
N TYR A 1 -15.55 25.77 2.03
CA TYR A 1 -14.58 26.54 1.25
C TYR A 1 -14.54 25.95 -0.16
N PRO A 2 -14.80 26.75 -1.22
CA PRO A 2 -14.70 26.25 -2.58
C PRO A 2 -13.23 26.13 -2.95
N LEU A 3 -12.78 24.93 -3.27
CA LEU A 3 -11.50 24.66 -3.92
C LEU A 3 -11.48 25.37 -5.28
N ASN A 4 -10.82 26.53 -5.36
CA ASN A 4 -10.52 27.20 -6.61
C ASN A 4 -9.41 26.45 -7.34
N LEU A 5 -9.70 25.27 -7.89
CA LEU A 5 -8.82 24.54 -8.81
C LEU A 5 -9.15 24.95 -10.25
N LYS A 6 -8.70 26.12 -10.67
CA LYS A 6 -8.60 26.48 -12.09
C LYS A 6 -7.17 26.21 -12.58
N ILE A 7 -6.79 24.94 -12.71
CA ILE A 7 -5.84 24.50 -13.72
C ILE A 7 -6.41 23.21 -14.29
N ARG A 8 -7.30 23.32 -15.25
CA ARG A 8 -7.63 22.22 -16.15
C ARG A 8 -6.46 22.06 -17.12
N ILE A 9 -5.45 21.31 -16.74
CA ILE A 9 -4.56 20.69 -17.69
C ILE A 9 -5.31 19.45 -18.18
N THR A 10 -6.06 19.60 -19.26
CA THR A 10 -6.66 18.47 -19.99
C THR A 10 -5.51 17.70 -20.62
N MET A 11 -4.92 16.78 -19.86
CA MET A 11 -4.07 15.76 -20.44
C MET A 11 -4.98 14.66 -20.99
N ASN A 12 -4.86 14.44 -22.30
CA ASN A 12 -5.41 13.27 -22.96
C ASN A 12 -4.56 12.09 -22.49
N THR A 13 -5.02 11.38 -21.47
CA THR A 13 -4.24 10.33 -20.86
C THR A 13 -4.98 9.01 -21.01
N ASP A 14 -4.47 8.15 -21.89
CA ASP A 14 -4.82 6.72 -21.93
C ASP A 14 -4.34 5.98 -20.66
N ILE A 15 -4.27 6.68 -19.50
CA ILE A 15 -3.83 6.08 -18.24
C ILE A 15 -4.97 5.26 -17.66
N THR A 16 -4.65 4.01 -17.32
CA THR A 16 -5.53 3.15 -16.53
C THR A 16 -5.11 3.23 -15.06
N PHE A 17 -6.07 3.51 -14.18
CA PHE A 17 -5.90 3.41 -12.74
C PHE A 17 -6.53 2.11 -12.23
N ILE A 18 -5.80 1.34 -11.45
CA ILE A 18 -6.29 0.16 -10.73
C ILE A 18 -6.36 0.53 -9.26
N ILE A 19 -7.57 0.51 -8.68
CA ILE A 19 -7.81 0.85 -7.27
C ILE A 19 -7.95 -0.45 -6.51
N ALA A 20 -6.89 -0.83 -5.82
CA ALA A 20 -6.75 -2.10 -5.11
C ALA A 20 -6.95 -1.88 -3.60
N ASP A 21 -8.19 -1.83 -3.18
CA ASP A 21 -8.61 -1.64 -1.80
C ASP A 21 -9.95 -2.39 -1.57
N ASN A 22 -10.11 -3.03 -0.40
CA ASN A 22 -11.36 -3.72 -0.07
C ASN A 22 -12.38 -2.84 0.65
N GLN A 23 -12.04 -1.57 0.94
CA GLN A 23 -12.92 -0.60 1.59
C GLN A 23 -13.67 0.24 0.55
N ASP A 24 -14.99 0.12 0.48
CA ASP A 24 -15.84 0.85 -0.46
C ASP A 24 -15.62 2.37 -0.39
N ILE A 25 -15.55 2.93 0.82
CA ILE A 25 -15.39 4.37 1.01
C ILE A 25 -14.06 4.87 0.44
N THR A 26 -12.99 4.08 0.57
CA THR A 26 -11.69 4.42 0.00
C THR A 26 -11.74 4.41 -1.53
N ARG A 27 -12.34 3.37 -2.13
CA ARG A 27 -12.49 3.30 -3.58
C ARG A 27 -13.31 4.46 -4.12
N MET A 28 -14.47 4.75 -3.51
CA MET A 28 -15.32 5.88 -3.90
C MET A 28 -14.59 7.22 -3.78
N GLY A 29 -13.86 7.44 -2.70
CA GLY A 29 -13.04 8.64 -2.52
C GLY A 29 -11.97 8.78 -3.59
N MET A 30 -11.27 7.68 -3.90
CA MET A 30 -10.22 7.66 -4.92
C MET A 30 -10.78 7.91 -6.33
N HIS A 31 -11.95 7.36 -6.67
CA HIS A 31 -12.67 7.70 -7.89
C HIS A 31 -12.93 9.19 -8.01
N GLY A 32 -13.36 9.83 -6.91
CA GLY A 32 -13.59 11.27 -6.87
C GLY A 32 -12.32 12.08 -7.15
N TYR A 33 -11.19 11.74 -6.52
CA TYR A 33 -9.91 12.39 -6.78
C TYR A 33 -9.43 12.19 -8.21
N ILE A 34 -9.42 10.95 -8.70
CA ILE A 34 -8.96 10.63 -10.06
C ILE A 34 -9.80 11.36 -11.10
N SER A 35 -11.13 11.32 -10.97
CA SER A 35 -12.06 11.99 -11.92
C SER A 35 -11.93 13.51 -11.92
N ALA A 36 -11.56 14.11 -10.78
CA ALA A 36 -11.33 15.55 -10.67
C ALA A 36 -10.03 15.99 -11.37
N ILE A 37 -9.03 15.11 -11.44
CA ILE A 37 -7.70 15.39 -11.99
C ILE A 37 -7.60 14.97 -13.47
N PHE A 38 -8.05 13.76 -13.78
CA PHE A 38 -7.87 13.12 -15.09
C PHE A 38 -9.23 12.95 -15.80
N SER A 39 -9.36 13.53 -16.98
CA SER A 39 -10.58 13.41 -17.79
C SER A 39 -10.50 12.19 -18.70
N GLY A 40 -11.49 11.28 -18.58
CA GLY A 40 -11.61 10.15 -19.50
C GLY A 40 -10.66 8.99 -19.25
N CYS A 41 -9.96 8.95 -18.11
CA CYS A 41 -9.14 7.81 -17.72
C CYS A 41 -10.00 6.57 -17.42
N ARG A 42 -9.44 5.39 -17.65
CA ARG A 42 -10.06 4.12 -17.25
C ARG A 42 -9.74 3.86 -15.77
N MET A 43 -10.76 3.45 -15.01
CA MET A 43 -10.59 3.03 -13.60
C MET A 43 -11.11 1.61 -13.43
N ILE A 44 -10.35 0.78 -12.73
CA ILE A 44 -10.67 -0.62 -12.44
C ILE A 44 -10.58 -0.81 -10.94
N ASP A 45 -11.66 -1.22 -10.30
CA ASP A 45 -11.67 -1.60 -8.89
C ASP A 45 -11.32 -3.08 -8.77
N VAL A 46 -10.46 -3.39 -7.81
CA VAL A 46 -10.12 -4.76 -7.42
C VAL A 46 -10.14 -4.87 -5.91
N THR A 47 -10.67 -5.97 -5.41
CA THR A 47 -10.92 -6.17 -3.98
C THR A 47 -10.10 -7.30 -3.38
N ASP A 48 -9.47 -8.11 -4.21
CA ASP A 48 -8.58 -9.18 -3.80
C ASP A 48 -7.37 -9.32 -4.73
N LYS A 49 -6.41 -10.11 -4.30
CA LYS A 49 -5.15 -10.37 -5.02
C LYS A 49 -5.37 -11.03 -6.38
N LYS A 50 -6.38 -11.91 -6.51
CA LYS A 50 -6.68 -12.61 -7.77
C LYS A 50 -7.18 -11.61 -8.82
N GLU A 51 -8.09 -10.74 -8.45
CA GLU A 51 -8.58 -9.66 -9.30
C GLU A 51 -7.45 -8.70 -9.68
N LEU A 52 -6.59 -8.33 -8.72
CA LEU A 52 -5.41 -7.50 -8.97
C LEU A 52 -4.51 -8.15 -10.02
N MET A 53 -4.18 -9.43 -9.88
CA MET A 53 -3.30 -10.13 -10.83
C MET A 53 -3.91 -10.21 -12.23
N LEU A 54 -5.23 -10.38 -12.36
CA LEU A 54 -5.93 -10.35 -13.65
C LEU A 54 -5.89 -8.96 -14.29
N ALA A 55 -6.17 -7.91 -13.51
CA ALA A 55 -6.10 -6.53 -13.96
C ALA A 55 -4.70 -6.13 -14.43
N LEU A 56 -3.64 -6.57 -13.72
CA LEU A 56 -2.24 -6.32 -14.09
C LEU A 56 -1.84 -7.00 -15.41
N VAL A 57 -2.37 -8.19 -15.68
CA VAL A 57 -2.13 -8.88 -16.95
C VAL A 57 -2.83 -8.15 -18.12
N GLU A 58 -4.04 -7.66 -17.89
CA GLU A 58 -4.81 -6.91 -18.90
C GLU A 58 -4.23 -5.51 -19.14
N CYS A 59 -3.82 -4.82 -18.06
CA CYS A 59 -3.37 -3.43 -18.08
C CYS A 59 -1.96 -3.32 -17.48
N ASN A 60 -0.94 -3.81 -18.20
CA ASN A 60 0.44 -3.87 -17.74
C ASN A 60 1.18 -2.51 -17.78
N ASP A 61 0.53 -1.44 -18.21
CA ASP A 61 1.01 -0.05 -18.13
C ASP A 61 -0.09 0.79 -17.44
N SER A 62 -0.13 0.70 -16.14
CA SER A 62 -1.16 1.31 -15.30
C SER A 62 -0.57 1.96 -14.05
N VAL A 63 -1.36 2.77 -13.39
CA VAL A 63 -1.10 3.26 -12.04
C VAL A 63 -1.94 2.43 -11.07
N VAL A 64 -1.32 1.72 -10.16
CA VAL A 64 -1.98 0.93 -9.13
C VAL A 64 -1.93 1.67 -7.81
N ILE A 65 -3.09 1.90 -7.20
CA ILE A 65 -3.23 2.43 -5.86
C ILE A 65 -3.59 1.24 -4.98
N LEU A 66 -2.64 0.82 -4.13
CA LEU A 66 -2.74 -0.43 -3.39
C LEU A 66 -2.70 -0.20 -1.88
N ASP A 67 -3.71 -0.67 -1.18
CA ASP A 67 -3.57 -0.98 0.23
C ASP A 67 -3.13 -2.44 0.40
N TYR A 68 -1.82 -2.67 0.46
CA TYR A 68 -1.26 -4.01 0.53
C TYR A 68 -1.65 -4.75 1.83
N THR A 69 -2.02 -4.01 2.88
CA THR A 69 -2.42 -4.58 4.18
C THR A 69 -3.77 -5.28 4.12
N LEU A 70 -4.62 -4.91 3.16
CA LEU A 70 -5.96 -5.45 2.97
C LEU A 70 -6.00 -6.61 1.95
N PHE A 71 -4.91 -6.83 1.25
CA PHE A 71 -4.76 -7.91 0.27
C PHE A 71 -3.97 -9.08 0.87
N ASP A 72 -4.26 -10.29 0.40
CA ASP A 72 -3.52 -11.50 0.79
C ASP A 72 -2.13 -11.54 0.11
N ILE A 73 -1.36 -10.46 0.34
CA ILE A 73 0.04 -10.32 -0.06
C ILE A 73 0.90 -10.61 1.16
N ASN A 74 1.69 -11.69 1.08
CA ASN A 74 2.48 -12.19 2.20
C ASN A 74 3.78 -11.38 2.40
N GLY A 75 3.63 -10.08 2.66
CA GLY A 75 4.75 -9.20 3.00
C GLY A 75 5.50 -8.62 1.81
N ILE A 76 6.66 -8.05 2.12
CA ILE A 76 7.49 -7.28 1.18
C ILE A 76 7.96 -8.12 0.00
N GLU A 77 8.43 -9.34 0.27
CA GLU A 77 9.02 -10.21 -0.75
C GLU A 77 8.03 -10.56 -1.84
N GLU A 78 6.79 -10.87 -1.47
CA GLU A 78 5.76 -11.19 -2.44
C GLU A 78 5.34 -9.95 -3.25
N PHE A 79 5.23 -8.79 -2.60
CA PHE A 79 4.97 -7.54 -3.31
C PHE A 79 6.06 -7.23 -4.33
N LEU A 80 7.34 -7.38 -3.97
CA LEU A 80 8.46 -7.17 -4.88
C LEU A 80 8.49 -8.16 -6.04
N ILE A 81 8.02 -9.39 -5.84
CA ILE A 81 7.88 -10.37 -6.93
C ILE A 81 6.81 -9.89 -7.92
N ILE A 82 5.68 -9.38 -7.42
CA ILE A 82 4.61 -8.83 -8.25
C ILE A 82 5.11 -7.60 -9.02
N GLU A 83 5.77 -6.67 -8.33
CA GLU A 83 6.34 -5.46 -8.91
C GLU A 83 7.31 -5.77 -10.05
N LYS A 84 8.27 -6.68 -9.83
CA LYS A 84 9.24 -7.11 -10.85
C LYS A 84 8.61 -7.81 -12.04
N ARG A 85 7.49 -8.49 -11.83
CA ARG A 85 6.75 -9.15 -12.92
C ARG A 85 6.06 -8.14 -13.84
N PHE A 86 5.72 -6.95 -13.32
CA PHE A 86 5.02 -5.90 -14.06
C PHE A 86 5.81 -4.58 -14.01
N PRO A 87 6.98 -4.50 -14.66
CA PRO A 87 7.93 -3.39 -14.50
C PRO A 87 7.45 -2.05 -15.09
N ARG A 88 6.36 -2.06 -15.87
CA ARG A 88 5.76 -0.85 -16.45
C ARG A 88 4.65 -0.29 -15.58
N VAL A 89 4.23 -1.03 -14.56
CA VAL A 89 3.24 -0.59 -13.59
C VAL A 89 3.88 0.38 -12.60
N ARG A 90 3.19 1.46 -12.32
CA ARG A 90 3.57 2.47 -11.32
C ARG A 90 2.70 2.27 -10.09
N TRP A 91 3.31 2.24 -8.94
CA TRP A 91 2.64 1.88 -7.69
C TRP A 91 2.50 3.07 -6.75
N ILE A 92 1.34 3.24 -6.15
CA ILE A 92 1.09 4.07 -4.97
C ILE A 92 0.64 3.13 -3.85
N LEU A 93 1.48 2.97 -2.83
CA LEU A 93 1.06 2.30 -1.60
C LEU A 93 0.27 3.31 -0.78
N PHE A 94 -1.01 3.01 -0.56
CA PHE A 94 -1.98 3.88 0.08
C PHE A 94 -2.62 3.15 1.27
N SER A 95 -2.01 3.25 2.44
CA SER A 95 -2.37 2.47 3.62
C SER A 95 -2.55 3.35 4.85
N ASN A 96 -3.26 2.85 5.86
CA ASN A 96 -3.38 3.53 7.14
C ASN A 96 -2.02 3.60 7.87
N GLU A 97 -1.22 2.56 7.74
CA GLU A 97 0.07 2.43 8.41
C GLU A 97 1.07 1.66 7.53
N LEU A 98 2.30 2.12 7.48
CA LEU A 98 3.43 1.46 6.84
C LEU A 98 4.54 1.32 7.89
N SER A 99 5.05 0.11 8.10
CA SER A 99 6.16 -0.10 9.04
C SER A 99 7.44 0.56 8.53
N GLU A 100 8.31 1.00 9.45
CA GLU A 100 9.58 1.64 9.10
C GLU A 100 10.45 0.74 8.20
N ASP A 101 10.56 -0.55 8.53
CA ASP A 101 11.30 -1.53 7.72
C ASP A 101 10.74 -1.65 6.30
N PHE A 102 9.40 -1.64 6.17
CA PHE A 102 8.73 -1.66 4.88
C PHE A 102 9.06 -0.40 4.08
N ILE A 103 8.92 0.78 4.71
CA ILE A 103 9.22 2.07 4.08
C ILE A 103 10.68 2.10 3.59
N ARG A 104 11.65 1.70 4.43
CA ARG A 104 13.06 1.69 4.07
C ARG A 104 13.35 0.78 2.90
N ARG A 105 12.81 -0.43 2.90
CA ARG A 105 12.98 -1.37 1.77
C ARG A 105 12.32 -0.87 0.49
N MET A 106 11.09 -0.35 0.56
CA MET A 106 10.40 0.20 -0.60
C MET A 106 11.02 1.51 -1.08
N SER A 107 11.76 2.22 -0.21
CA SER A 107 12.41 3.47 -0.59
C SER A 107 13.52 3.31 -1.63
N ILE A 108 14.02 2.13 -1.83
CA ILE A 108 15.05 1.80 -2.84
C ILE A 108 14.42 1.67 -4.23
N GLU A 109 13.17 1.22 -4.31
CA GLU A 109 12.45 1.00 -5.57
C GLU A 109 11.95 2.33 -6.15
N ARG A 110 12.21 2.59 -7.44
CA ARG A 110 11.97 3.91 -8.06
C ARG A 110 10.53 4.14 -8.48
N ASN A 111 9.79 3.10 -8.78
CA ASN A 111 8.41 3.15 -9.29
C ASN A 111 7.34 2.94 -8.22
N ILE A 112 7.72 2.99 -6.93
CA ILE A 112 6.83 2.84 -5.80
C ILE A 112 6.71 4.15 -5.03
N GLY A 113 5.57 4.82 -5.14
CA GLY A 113 5.16 5.93 -4.29
C GLY A 113 4.55 5.43 -2.99
N MET A 114 4.62 6.23 -1.94
CA MET A 114 4.05 5.88 -0.64
C MET A 114 3.34 7.08 -0.02
N ILE A 115 2.10 6.86 0.43
CA ILE A 115 1.26 7.87 1.05
C ILE A 115 0.35 7.19 2.08
N LEU A 116 0.05 7.89 3.17
CA LEU A 116 -0.86 7.41 4.21
C LEU A 116 -2.30 7.87 3.95
N LYS A 117 -3.28 7.06 4.36
CA LYS A 117 -4.72 7.42 4.20
C LYS A 117 -5.13 8.65 5.00
N GLU A 118 -4.37 9.02 6.02
CA GLU A 118 -4.57 10.24 6.81
C GLU A 118 -4.00 11.52 6.16
N ASN A 119 -3.26 11.40 5.05
CA ASN A 119 -2.69 12.54 4.37
C ASN A 119 -3.78 13.45 3.79
N SER A 120 -3.41 14.72 3.62
CA SER A 120 -4.31 15.73 3.06
C SER A 120 -4.71 15.42 1.61
N GLY A 121 -5.86 15.97 1.18
CA GLY A 121 -6.28 15.88 -0.22
C GLY A 121 -5.26 16.47 -1.21
N GLU A 122 -4.46 17.45 -0.78
CA GLU A 122 -3.38 18.04 -1.60
C GLU A 122 -2.23 17.05 -1.81
N GLU A 123 -1.87 16.29 -0.78
CA GLU A 123 -0.84 15.25 -0.91
C GLU A 123 -1.34 14.08 -1.76
N ILE A 124 -2.60 13.66 -1.61
CA ILE A 124 -3.23 12.64 -2.47
C ILE A 124 -3.23 13.10 -3.94
N HIS A 125 -3.62 14.36 -4.19
CA HIS A 125 -3.57 14.95 -5.54
C HIS A 125 -2.15 14.93 -6.11
N SER A 126 -1.16 15.36 -5.32
CA SER A 126 0.24 15.39 -5.74
C SER A 126 0.78 13.99 -6.03
N ALA A 127 0.43 12.99 -5.21
CA ALA A 127 0.82 11.60 -5.42
C ALA A 127 0.27 11.04 -6.75
N LEU A 128 -1.02 11.29 -7.03
CA LEU A 128 -1.66 10.87 -8.27
C LEU A 128 -1.00 11.53 -9.49
N MET A 129 -0.74 12.84 -9.42
CA MET A 129 -0.10 13.59 -10.50
C MET A 129 1.33 13.11 -10.76
N CYS A 130 2.19 13.04 -9.74
CA CYS A 130 3.57 12.58 -9.88
C CYS A 130 3.62 11.17 -10.48
N THR A 131 2.84 10.24 -9.90
CA THR A 131 2.87 8.85 -10.37
C THR A 131 2.33 8.70 -11.79
N ALA A 132 1.31 9.46 -12.18
CA ALA A 132 0.78 9.46 -13.54
C ALA A 132 1.84 9.92 -14.56
N HIS A 133 2.76 10.81 -14.16
CA HIS A 133 3.88 11.26 -14.99
C HIS A 133 5.13 10.37 -14.92
N GLY A 134 5.06 9.24 -14.21
CA GLY A 134 6.19 8.33 -14.02
C GLY A 134 7.19 8.80 -12.95
N GLU A 135 6.79 9.77 -12.15
CA GLU A 135 7.58 10.26 -11.03
C GLU A 135 7.13 9.59 -9.72
N ARG A 136 8.05 9.43 -8.81
CA ARG A 136 7.78 8.85 -7.50
C ARG A 136 7.35 9.92 -6.52
N PHE A 137 6.32 9.65 -5.72
CA PHE A 137 5.88 10.50 -4.63
C PHE A 137 6.05 9.82 -3.27
N LEU A 138 6.60 10.53 -2.30
CA LEU A 138 6.63 10.14 -0.89
C LEU A 138 6.02 11.27 -0.07
N CYS A 139 5.00 10.97 0.75
CA CYS A 139 4.44 11.98 1.63
C CYS A 139 5.46 12.47 2.67
N HIS A 140 5.19 13.61 3.29
CA HIS A 140 6.15 14.26 4.19
C HIS A 140 6.49 13.39 5.42
N GLN A 141 5.53 12.63 5.99
CA GLN A 141 5.79 11.74 7.11
C GLN A 141 6.81 10.65 6.75
N ILE A 142 6.63 10.03 5.58
CA ILE A 142 7.55 9.00 5.09
C ILE A 142 8.92 9.59 4.78
N THR A 143 8.95 10.75 4.16
CA THR A 143 10.21 11.46 3.87
C THR A 143 10.97 11.81 5.14
N ASN A 144 10.28 12.34 6.15
CA ASN A 144 10.88 12.64 7.46
C ASN A 144 11.43 11.40 8.14
N LEU A 145 10.69 10.27 8.10
CA LEU A 145 11.15 9.01 8.68
C LEU A 145 12.45 8.52 8.01
N LEU A 146 12.55 8.65 6.70
CA LEU A 146 13.74 8.25 5.95
C LEU A 146 14.95 9.16 6.27
N ILE A 147 14.73 10.46 6.47
CA ILE A 147 15.79 11.43 6.80
C ILE A 147 16.26 11.26 8.24
N ILE A 148 15.35 11.20 9.21
CA ILE A 148 15.68 11.11 10.64
C ILE A 148 16.28 9.74 10.98
N GLY A 149 15.87 8.70 10.30
CA GLY A 149 16.35 7.33 10.57
C GLY A 149 17.74 7.02 10.04
N SER A 150 18.39 7.91 9.29
CA SER A 150 19.78 7.70 8.81
C SER A 150 20.84 7.70 9.90
N ASP A 151 20.52 8.20 11.11
CA ASP A 151 21.44 8.29 12.25
C ASP A 151 21.20 7.26 13.35
N LYS A 152 20.23 6.36 13.22
CA LYS A 152 20.04 5.27 14.19
C LYS A 152 20.75 4.00 13.71
N PRO A 153 21.56 3.35 14.58
CA PRO A 153 22.05 2.02 14.26
C PRO A 153 20.85 1.09 14.01
N GLU A 154 20.89 0.34 12.92
CA GLU A 154 19.86 -0.64 12.54
C GLU A 154 19.64 -1.63 13.68
N ILE A 155 18.66 -1.37 14.53
CA ILE A 155 18.04 -2.42 15.32
C ILE A 155 17.04 -3.08 14.39
N HIS A 156 17.48 -4.10 13.68
CA HIS A 156 16.59 -4.97 12.91
C HIS A 156 15.58 -5.59 13.87
N SER A 157 14.42 -4.97 14.01
CA SER A 157 13.28 -5.70 14.55
C SER A 157 12.86 -6.70 13.47
N VAL A 158 13.18 -7.95 13.69
CA VAL A 158 12.84 -9.06 12.77
C VAL A 158 11.33 -9.15 12.52
N LEU A 159 10.53 -8.56 13.41
CA LEU A 159 9.07 -8.57 13.39
C LEU A 159 8.49 -7.16 13.21
N THR A 160 7.42 -7.04 12.45
CA THR A 160 6.61 -5.82 12.35
C THR A 160 5.85 -5.56 13.66
N VAL A 161 5.33 -4.33 13.85
CA VAL A 161 4.51 -3.97 15.03
C VAL A 161 3.33 -4.94 15.18
N THR A 162 2.60 -5.19 14.08
CA THR A 162 1.49 -6.15 14.06
C THR A 162 1.92 -7.57 14.43
N GLU A 163 3.08 -8.01 13.94
CA GLU A 163 3.62 -9.33 14.29
C GLU A 163 4.05 -9.40 15.75
N ILE A 164 4.62 -8.33 16.30
CA ILE A 164 4.96 -8.23 17.73
C ILE A 164 3.69 -8.32 18.59
N ASP A 165 2.63 -7.61 18.22
CA ASP A 165 1.36 -7.66 18.97
C ASP A 165 0.73 -9.05 18.93
N ILE A 166 0.69 -9.67 17.74
CA ILE A 166 0.19 -11.05 17.60
C ILE A 166 1.06 -12.02 18.40
N LEU A 167 2.39 -11.85 18.38
CA LEU A 167 3.31 -12.68 19.16
C LEU A 167 3.06 -12.53 20.66
N LYS A 168 2.80 -11.32 21.16
CA LYS A 168 2.40 -11.08 22.55
C LYS A 168 1.14 -11.84 22.92
N LEU A 169 0.11 -11.79 22.06
CA LEU A 169 -1.15 -12.51 22.30
C LEU A 169 -0.96 -14.03 22.29
N ILE A 170 -0.11 -14.54 21.40
CA ILE A 170 0.29 -15.96 21.40
C ILE A 170 1.03 -16.32 22.68
N ALA A 171 1.96 -15.48 23.13
CA ALA A 171 2.72 -15.69 24.37
C ALA A 171 1.83 -15.67 25.63
N HIS A 172 0.70 -14.93 25.58
CA HIS A 172 -0.32 -14.97 26.63
C HIS A 172 -1.28 -16.17 26.51
N GLY A 173 -0.99 -17.12 25.63
CA GLY A 173 -1.76 -18.36 25.48
C GLY A 173 -3.07 -18.23 24.70
N LYS A 174 -3.30 -17.10 23.99
CA LYS A 174 -4.53 -16.95 23.19
C LYS A 174 -4.49 -17.83 21.95
N SER A 175 -5.63 -18.45 21.67
CA SER A 175 -5.83 -19.24 20.46
C SER A 175 -5.95 -18.33 19.23
N VAL A 176 -5.69 -18.88 18.04
CA VAL A 176 -5.84 -18.16 16.76
C VAL A 176 -7.26 -17.55 16.62
N LYS A 177 -8.29 -18.24 17.10
CA LYS A 177 -9.67 -17.74 17.03
C LYS A 177 -9.90 -16.53 17.93
N GLU A 178 -9.35 -16.55 19.16
CA GLU A 178 -9.43 -15.43 20.09
C GLU A 178 -8.66 -14.20 19.57
N ILE A 179 -7.48 -14.41 18.99
CA ILE A 179 -6.70 -13.34 18.38
C ILE A 179 -7.44 -12.74 17.20
N ALA A 180 -8.05 -13.58 16.35
CA ALA A 180 -8.82 -13.10 15.20
C ALA A 180 -10.01 -12.25 15.64
N LEU A 181 -10.73 -12.66 16.69
CA LEU A 181 -11.84 -11.91 17.26
C LEU A 181 -11.40 -10.59 17.85
N GLU A 182 -10.33 -10.59 18.67
CA GLU A 182 -9.82 -9.39 19.34
C GLU A 182 -9.29 -8.34 18.36
N ARG A 183 -8.66 -8.77 17.26
CA ARG A 183 -8.11 -7.88 16.24
C ARG A 183 -9.07 -7.60 15.08
N THR A 184 -10.31 -8.07 15.16
CA THR A 184 -11.32 -7.92 14.11
C THR A 184 -10.78 -8.38 12.74
N SER A 185 -10.02 -9.48 12.75
CA SER A 185 -9.35 -10.04 11.58
C SER A 185 -9.85 -11.44 11.27
N SER A 186 -9.59 -11.94 10.05
CA SER A 186 -9.94 -13.32 9.72
C SER A 186 -9.00 -14.31 10.40
N ILE A 187 -9.49 -15.52 10.70
CA ILE A 187 -8.66 -16.63 11.22
C ILE A 187 -7.48 -16.91 10.27
N HIS A 188 -7.74 -16.86 8.97
CA HIS A 188 -6.73 -17.09 7.95
C HIS A 188 -5.60 -16.04 8.01
N THR A 189 -5.95 -14.77 8.19
CA THR A 189 -5.00 -13.66 8.38
C THR A 189 -4.08 -13.91 9.57
N ILE A 190 -4.65 -14.34 10.72
CA ILE A 190 -3.85 -14.62 11.92
C ILE A 190 -2.95 -15.85 11.73
N ILE A 191 -3.42 -16.89 11.02
CA ILE A 191 -2.57 -18.04 10.68
C ILE A 191 -1.39 -17.62 9.83
N THR A 192 -1.61 -16.75 8.84
CA THR A 192 -0.56 -16.22 7.95
C THR A 192 0.46 -15.41 8.76
N HIS A 193 0.02 -14.51 9.64
CA HIS A 193 0.92 -13.77 10.52
C HIS A 193 1.72 -14.70 11.43
N LYS A 194 1.08 -15.69 12.07
CA LYS A 194 1.76 -16.68 12.91
C LYS A 194 2.86 -17.41 12.14
N LYS A 195 2.56 -17.88 10.93
CA LYS A 195 3.55 -18.55 10.06
C LYS A 195 4.73 -17.62 9.71
N ASN A 196 4.46 -16.36 9.39
CA ASN A 196 5.49 -15.37 9.08
C ASN A 196 6.36 -15.05 10.30
N ILE A 197 5.76 -14.89 11.49
CA ILE A 197 6.47 -14.69 12.76
C ILE A 197 7.44 -15.83 13.01
N PHE A 198 6.97 -17.09 12.94
CA PHE A 198 7.80 -18.25 13.22
C PHE A 198 8.94 -18.41 12.21
N ARG A 199 8.66 -18.17 10.92
CA ARG A 199 9.71 -18.14 9.89
C ARG A 199 10.77 -17.08 10.17
N LYS A 200 10.36 -15.87 10.54
CA LYS A 200 11.27 -14.75 10.84
C LYS A 200 12.11 -14.99 12.10
N LEU A 201 11.55 -15.68 13.08
CA LEU A 201 12.25 -16.05 14.32
C LEU A 201 13.08 -17.33 14.19
N GLY A 202 13.02 -18.02 13.05
CA GLY A 202 13.74 -19.28 12.83
C GLY A 202 13.24 -20.43 13.71
N VAL A 203 12.01 -20.36 14.22
CA VAL A 203 11.38 -21.42 15.02
C VAL A 203 10.32 -22.14 14.22
N ASN A 204 10.30 -23.49 14.33
CA ASN A 204 9.32 -24.38 13.66
C ASN A 204 8.15 -24.70 14.58
#